data_48a62c0a5fa6496679656090f65b0cc9
#
_entry.id   48a62c0a5fa6496679656090f65b0cc9
#
_cell.length_a   1.000
_cell.length_b   1.000
_cell.length_c   1.000
_cell.angle_alpha   90.00
_cell.angle_beta   90.00
_cell.angle_gamma   90.00
#
_symmetry.space_group_name_H-M   'P 1'
#
loop_
_entity.id
_entity.type
_entity.pdbx_description
1 polymer ?
#
loop_
_entity_poly.entity_id
_entity_poly.type
_entity_poly.pdbx_seq_one_letter_code
_entity_poly.pdbx_strand_id
1 'polypeptide(L)'
;MEGFNVKLAFLYAGQGAQHVGMGRDLYEIYPAFRQVLDSAPVDFDLKKLCFDGPEDQLNDTRYTQPCMVAFAAGVTALLREAGITPDYAAGLSLGEYSALQCAGVFDAKTAISLVAFRGQAMADAVQGRPCGMAAVLGMDRDALKAVCSEASDAGVVECTNFNCPGQIVISGDAAAVDKAGELAKAAGAKRVLPLKVSGPFHTSLMAPAGEALAEKFRSVAFGEMSF
;
A
#
# COMPACT_ATOMS: atom_id res chain seq x y z
N MET A 1 14.78 30.76 -26.44
CA MET A 1 14.17 29.44 -26.22
C MET A 1 13.59 29.47 -24.83
N GLU A 2 12.28 29.64 -24.72
CA GLU A 2 11.60 29.48 -23.43
C GLU A 2 11.78 28.02 -22.99
N GLY A 3 12.55 27.81 -21.92
CA GLY A 3 12.74 26.48 -21.35
C GLY A 3 11.40 25.98 -20.85
N PHE A 4 10.92 24.85 -21.37
CA PHE A 4 9.79 24.15 -20.78
C PHE A 4 10.16 23.84 -19.32
N ASN A 5 9.44 24.48 -18.37
CA ASN A 5 9.58 24.16 -16.95
C ASN A 5 8.90 22.80 -16.72
N VAL A 6 9.66 21.72 -16.93
CA VAL A 6 9.16 20.35 -16.75
C VAL A 6 8.96 20.12 -15.26
N LYS A 7 7.73 19.77 -14.88
CA LYS A 7 7.38 19.39 -13.52
C LYS A 7 7.58 17.89 -13.33
N LEU A 8 8.20 17.51 -12.21
CA LEU A 8 8.51 16.12 -11.88
C LEU A 8 7.61 15.64 -10.75
N ALA A 9 6.96 14.49 -10.93
CA ALA A 9 6.17 13.84 -9.89
C ALA A 9 6.78 12.48 -9.53
N PHE A 10 6.92 12.19 -8.23
CA PHE A 10 7.25 10.86 -7.74
C PHE A 10 5.97 10.12 -7.36
N LEU A 11 5.79 8.92 -7.92
CA LEU A 11 4.64 8.08 -7.68
C LEU A 11 5.09 6.81 -6.92
N TYR A 12 4.50 6.60 -5.75
CA TYR A 12 4.85 5.49 -4.88
C TYR A 12 3.80 4.38 -4.93
N ALA A 13 4.25 3.17 -5.25
CA ALA A 13 3.40 2.00 -5.29
C ALA A 13 2.85 1.63 -3.91
N GLY A 14 1.65 1.04 -3.91
CA GLY A 14 1.09 0.37 -2.74
C GLY A 14 1.57 -1.08 -2.59
N GLN A 15 1.00 -1.78 -1.61
CA GLN A 15 1.18 -3.21 -1.42
C GLN A 15 0.77 -3.99 -2.69
N GLY A 16 1.56 -5.01 -3.07
CA GLY A 16 1.38 -5.82 -4.27
C GLY A 16 2.50 -5.62 -5.31
N ALA A 17 3.37 -4.62 -5.13
CA ALA A 17 4.52 -4.38 -6.01
C ALA A 17 5.82 -5.03 -5.50
N GLN A 18 5.83 -5.60 -4.27
CA GLN A 18 6.97 -6.29 -3.70
C GLN A 18 7.28 -7.61 -4.44
N HIS A 19 8.55 -7.96 -4.47
CA HIS A 19 9.03 -9.24 -4.97
C HIS A 19 10.36 -9.61 -4.31
N VAL A 20 10.63 -10.89 -4.18
CA VAL A 20 11.92 -11.37 -3.67
C VAL A 20 13.04 -10.93 -4.61
N GLY A 21 14.11 -10.41 -4.04
CA GLY A 21 15.25 -9.82 -4.76
C GLY A 21 15.19 -8.29 -4.89
N MET A 22 14.06 -7.65 -4.53
CA MET A 22 13.90 -6.19 -4.68
C MET A 22 14.97 -5.41 -3.92
N GLY A 23 15.70 -4.52 -4.63
CA GLY A 23 16.67 -3.60 -4.07
C GLY A 23 18.02 -4.20 -3.69
N ARG A 24 18.29 -5.48 -3.98
CA ARG A 24 19.59 -6.10 -3.72
C ARG A 24 20.72 -5.39 -4.49
N ASP A 25 20.52 -5.17 -5.76
CA ASP A 25 21.45 -4.47 -6.64
C ASP A 25 21.73 -3.03 -6.17
N LEU A 26 20.69 -2.32 -5.75
CA LEU A 26 20.82 -0.98 -5.18
C LEU A 26 21.57 -1.00 -3.85
N TYR A 27 21.31 -1.98 -3.00
CA TYR A 27 22.00 -2.13 -1.72
C TYR A 27 23.49 -2.41 -1.89
N GLU A 28 23.87 -3.25 -2.86
CA GLU A 28 25.26 -3.59 -3.13
C GLU A 28 26.07 -2.40 -3.65
N ILE A 29 25.47 -1.54 -4.47
CA ILE A 29 26.14 -0.47 -5.18
C ILE A 29 26.10 0.86 -4.43
N TYR A 30 24.96 1.23 -3.82
CA TYR A 30 24.72 2.60 -3.36
C TYR A 30 24.68 2.72 -1.83
N PRO A 31 25.63 3.47 -1.23
CA PRO A 31 25.71 3.66 0.22
C PRO A 31 24.45 4.29 0.83
N ALA A 32 23.83 5.28 0.16
CA ALA A 32 22.63 5.94 0.67
C ALA A 32 21.44 4.97 0.78
N PHE A 33 21.23 4.11 -0.22
CA PHE A 33 20.20 3.07 -0.17
C PHE A 33 20.48 2.08 0.97
N ARG A 34 21.74 1.63 1.07
CA ARG A 34 22.21 0.72 2.13
C ARG A 34 21.94 1.28 3.52
N GLN A 35 22.27 2.55 3.75
CA GLN A 35 22.09 3.22 5.05
C GLN A 35 20.63 3.22 5.49
N VAL A 36 19.67 3.41 4.58
CA VAL A 36 18.24 3.37 4.90
C VAL A 36 17.83 1.97 5.36
N LEU A 37 18.21 0.93 4.61
CA LEU A 37 17.82 -0.44 4.94
C LEU A 37 18.52 -0.93 6.23
N ASP A 38 19.78 -0.60 6.44
CA ASP A 38 20.53 -0.98 7.65
C ASP A 38 20.01 -0.30 8.92
N SER A 39 19.42 0.87 8.79
CA SER A 39 18.88 1.64 9.91
C SER A 39 17.39 1.47 10.14
N ALA A 40 16.72 0.58 9.38
CA ALA A 40 15.28 0.32 9.49
C ALA A 40 14.91 -0.20 10.89
N PRO A 41 14.00 0.47 11.63
CA PRO A 41 13.66 0.12 13.00
C PRO A 41 12.57 -0.98 13.05
N VAL A 42 12.92 -2.17 12.64
CA VAL A 42 12.06 -3.37 12.64
C VAL A 42 12.72 -4.50 13.42
N ASP A 43 11.96 -5.44 13.93
CA ASP A 43 12.39 -6.57 14.77
C ASP A 43 12.68 -7.86 13.99
N PHE A 44 12.76 -7.75 12.66
CA PHE A 44 13.10 -8.87 11.76
C PHE A 44 14.19 -8.46 10.77
N ASP A 45 14.82 -9.44 10.13
CA ASP A 45 15.84 -9.18 9.09
C ASP A 45 15.18 -8.74 7.78
N LEU A 46 14.94 -7.42 7.66
CA LEU A 46 14.30 -6.78 6.52
C LEU A 46 15.05 -7.05 5.21
N LYS A 47 16.40 -6.99 5.26
CA LYS A 47 17.24 -7.21 4.07
C LYS A 47 17.12 -8.65 3.58
N LYS A 48 17.26 -9.62 4.48
CA LYS A 48 17.10 -11.02 4.15
C LYS A 48 15.71 -11.29 3.54
N LEU A 49 14.68 -10.71 4.13
CA LEU A 49 13.31 -10.89 3.62
C LEU A 49 13.13 -10.27 2.24
N CYS A 50 13.62 -9.04 2.01
CA CYS A 50 13.57 -8.39 0.70
C CYS A 50 14.36 -9.14 -0.37
N PHE A 51 15.56 -9.65 -0.01
CA PHE A 51 16.50 -10.21 -0.98
C PHE A 51 16.30 -11.70 -1.23
N ASP A 52 16.02 -12.46 -0.18
CA ASP A 52 16.00 -13.93 -0.21
C ASP A 52 14.62 -14.52 0.07
N GLY A 53 13.67 -13.71 0.57
CA GLY A 53 12.34 -14.15 0.97
C GLY A 53 12.33 -14.86 2.34
N PRO A 54 11.36 -15.75 2.58
CA PRO A 54 10.44 -16.36 1.61
C PRO A 54 9.33 -15.42 1.11
N GLU A 55 8.79 -15.72 -0.07
CA GLU A 55 7.79 -14.89 -0.75
C GLU A 55 6.48 -14.77 0.03
N ASP A 56 6.02 -15.84 0.65
CA ASP A 56 4.81 -15.86 1.47
C ASP A 56 4.92 -14.92 2.68
N GLN A 57 6.07 -14.88 3.35
CA GLN A 57 6.32 -13.92 4.43
C GLN A 57 6.42 -12.48 3.90
N LEU A 58 7.08 -12.26 2.75
CA LEU A 58 7.16 -10.94 2.13
C LEU A 58 5.77 -10.42 1.71
N ASN A 59 4.84 -11.31 1.38
CA ASN A 59 3.45 -11.00 1.00
C ASN A 59 2.51 -10.82 2.21
N ASP A 60 2.94 -11.12 3.43
CA ASP A 60 2.18 -10.81 4.64
C ASP A 60 2.27 -9.29 4.93
N THR A 61 1.12 -8.64 5.12
CA THR A 61 1.03 -7.18 5.27
C THR A 61 1.91 -6.61 6.40
N ARG A 62 2.17 -7.40 7.46
CA ARG A 62 3.05 -7.04 8.58
C ARG A 62 4.49 -6.78 8.14
N TYR A 63 4.94 -7.52 7.14
CA TYR A 63 6.30 -7.45 6.60
C TYR A 63 6.37 -6.67 5.29
N THR A 64 5.36 -6.83 4.43
CA THR A 64 5.29 -6.10 3.15
C THR A 64 5.44 -4.59 3.36
N GLN A 65 4.69 -4.05 4.33
CA GLN A 65 4.61 -2.60 4.50
C GLN A 65 5.96 -1.98 4.86
N PRO A 66 6.68 -2.41 5.91
CA PRO A 66 8.00 -1.84 6.22
C PRO A 66 9.05 -2.12 5.13
N CYS A 67 9.03 -3.29 4.47
CA CYS A 67 9.93 -3.60 3.37
C CYS A 67 9.75 -2.64 2.19
N MET A 68 8.52 -2.40 1.78
CA MET A 68 8.19 -1.50 0.67
C MET A 68 8.55 -0.04 0.97
N VAL A 69 8.26 0.45 2.17
CA VAL A 69 8.58 1.83 2.55
C VAL A 69 10.08 2.01 2.73
N ALA A 70 10.80 1.03 3.27
CA ALA A 70 12.26 1.07 3.34
C ALA A 70 12.89 1.12 1.93
N PHE A 71 12.42 0.29 1.00
CA PHE A 71 12.84 0.33 -0.40
C PHE A 71 12.57 1.71 -1.02
N ALA A 72 11.36 2.23 -0.89
CA ALA A 72 10.98 3.53 -1.45
C ALA A 72 11.80 4.69 -0.86
N ALA A 73 12.04 4.68 0.45
CA ALA A 73 12.87 5.68 1.12
C ALA A 73 14.33 5.60 0.67
N GLY A 74 14.86 4.38 0.46
CA GLY A 74 16.20 4.16 -0.10
C GLY A 74 16.33 4.73 -1.51
N VAL A 75 15.36 4.46 -2.40
CA VAL A 75 15.35 5.03 -3.75
C VAL A 75 15.21 6.56 -3.71
N THR A 76 14.37 7.08 -2.83
CA THR A 76 14.24 8.54 -2.64
C THR A 76 15.56 9.18 -2.21
N ALA A 77 16.32 8.52 -1.32
CA ALA A 77 17.65 8.99 -0.90
C ALA A 77 18.64 9.04 -2.08
N LEU A 78 18.64 8.00 -2.93
CA LEU A 78 19.49 7.97 -4.13
C LEU A 78 19.16 9.10 -5.11
N LEU A 79 17.89 9.32 -5.39
CA LEU A 79 17.46 10.37 -6.31
C LEU A 79 17.87 11.75 -5.78
N ARG A 80 17.75 11.98 -4.48
CA ARG A 80 18.21 13.22 -3.84
C ARG A 80 19.72 13.42 -3.92
N GLU A 81 20.52 12.39 -3.70
CA GLU A 81 21.97 12.46 -3.90
C GLU A 81 22.34 12.80 -5.35
N ALA A 82 21.55 12.30 -6.31
CA ALA A 82 21.72 12.65 -7.72
C ALA A 82 21.17 14.05 -8.08
N GLY A 83 20.68 14.83 -7.11
CA GLY A 83 20.11 16.15 -7.34
C GLY A 83 18.71 16.13 -7.98
N ILE A 84 18.06 14.97 -8.00
CA ILE A 84 16.71 14.80 -8.55
C ILE A 84 15.70 14.94 -7.42
N THR A 85 14.92 16.03 -7.45
CA THR A 85 13.86 16.31 -6.48
C THR A 85 12.53 16.50 -7.20
N PRO A 86 11.42 15.99 -6.63
CA PRO A 86 10.11 16.15 -7.27
C PRO A 86 9.48 17.50 -6.93
N ASP A 87 8.58 17.97 -7.80
CA ASP A 87 7.65 19.05 -7.53
C ASP A 87 6.37 18.55 -6.86
N TYR A 88 6.06 17.26 -7.02
CA TYR A 88 4.87 16.59 -6.48
C TYR A 88 5.22 15.17 -6.07
N ALA A 89 4.54 14.68 -5.05
CA ALA A 89 4.57 13.26 -4.68
C ALA A 89 3.15 12.73 -4.46
N ALA A 90 2.90 11.50 -4.87
CA ALA A 90 1.65 10.79 -4.60
C ALA A 90 1.94 9.32 -4.33
N GLY A 91 1.05 8.68 -3.57
CA GLY A 91 1.18 7.27 -3.24
C GLY A 91 -0.16 6.56 -3.14
N LEU A 92 -0.20 5.30 -3.59
CA LEU A 92 -1.37 4.46 -3.46
C LEU A 92 -1.36 3.76 -2.11
N SER A 93 -2.35 4.05 -1.22
CA SER A 93 -2.48 3.40 0.08
C SER A 93 -1.19 3.44 0.91
N LEU A 94 -0.42 2.35 0.95
CA LEU A 94 0.90 2.29 1.60
C LEU A 94 1.87 3.33 1.05
N GLY A 95 1.84 3.58 -0.25
CA GLY A 95 2.71 4.53 -0.93
C GLY A 95 2.53 5.97 -0.46
N GLU A 96 1.39 6.32 0.17
CA GLU A 96 1.17 7.64 0.77
C GLU A 96 2.19 7.94 1.87
N TYR A 97 2.57 6.94 2.68
CA TYR A 97 3.63 7.09 3.69
C TYR A 97 5.00 7.39 3.05
N SER A 98 5.28 6.77 1.92
CA SER A 98 6.50 7.06 1.15
C SER A 98 6.46 8.46 0.53
N ALA A 99 5.30 8.90 0.03
CA ALA A 99 5.12 10.25 -0.48
C ALA A 99 5.30 11.31 0.63
N LEU A 100 4.72 11.09 1.81
CA LEU A 100 4.89 11.95 2.98
C LEU A 100 6.34 11.97 3.48
N GLN A 101 7.03 10.82 3.46
CA GLN A 101 8.47 10.73 3.76
C GLN A 101 9.28 11.52 2.73
N CYS A 102 8.98 11.39 1.46
CA CYS A 102 9.60 12.17 0.40
C CYS A 102 9.36 13.68 0.57
N ALA A 103 8.18 14.09 1.00
CA ALA A 103 7.86 15.50 1.27
C ALA A 103 8.50 16.05 2.56
N GLY A 104 9.11 15.21 3.41
CA GLY A 104 9.76 15.65 4.65
C GLY A 104 8.86 15.63 5.88
N VAL A 105 7.62 15.15 5.77
CA VAL A 105 6.70 15.01 6.92
C VAL A 105 7.22 13.99 7.91
N PHE A 106 7.88 12.94 7.44
CA PHE A 106 8.56 11.93 8.25
C PHE A 106 10.01 11.75 7.79
N ASP A 107 10.90 11.41 8.69
CA ASP A 107 12.15 10.77 8.30
C ASP A 107 11.91 9.30 7.91
N ALA A 108 12.89 8.66 7.30
CA ALA A 108 12.77 7.28 6.84
C ALA A 108 12.48 6.29 7.99
N LYS A 109 13.11 6.49 9.16
CA LYS A 109 12.92 5.60 10.31
C LYS A 109 11.51 5.72 10.86
N THR A 110 10.99 6.93 10.98
CA THR A 110 9.62 7.19 11.43
C THR A 110 8.61 6.59 10.47
N ALA A 111 8.77 6.80 9.15
CA ALA A 111 7.89 6.23 8.15
C ALA A 111 7.87 4.69 8.20
N ILE A 112 9.05 4.04 8.27
CA ILE A 112 9.16 2.58 8.36
C ILE A 112 8.51 2.05 9.65
N SER A 113 8.75 2.69 10.80
CA SER A 113 8.15 2.32 12.08
C SER A 113 6.62 2.45 12.06
N LEU A 114 6.11 3.53 11.48
CA LEU A 114 4.67 3.77 11.34
C LEU A 114 3.98 2.69 10.50
N VAL A 115 4.58 2.31 9.37
CA VAL A 115 3.96 1.30 8.50
C VAL A 115 4.15 -0.12 9.03
N ALA A 116 5.19 -0.41 9.83
CA ALA A 116 5.31 -1.64 10.59
C ALA A 116 4.15 -1.76 11.60
N PHE A 117 3.88 -0.69 12.35
CA PHE A 117 2.71 -0.63 13.23
C PHE A 117 1.39 -0.76 12.45
N ARG A 118 1.26 -0.07 11.32
CA ARG A 118 0.07 -0.15 10.45
C ARG A 118 -0.17 -1.56 9.94
N GLY A 119 0.87 -2.24 9.47
CA GLY A 119 0.77 -3.62 8.98
C GLY A 119 0.29 -4.58 10.06
N GLN A 120 0.82 -4.44 11.28
CA GLN A 120 0.39 -5.23 12.43
C GLN A 120 -1.07 -4.92 12.82
N ALA A 121 -1.44 -3.65 12.95
CA ALA A 121 -2.80 -3.26 13.30
C ALA A 121 -3.84 -3.74 12.26
N MET A 122 -3.49 -3.71 10.97
CA MET A 122 -4.36 -4.21 9.90
C MET A 122 -4.48 -5.73 9.93
N ALA A 123 -3.42 -6.47 10.27
CA ALA A 123 -3.47 -7.91 10.42
C ALA A 123 -4.33 -8.31 11.65
N ASP A 124 -4.17 -7.60 12.76
CA ASP A 124 -4.91 -7.86 14.01
C ASP A 124 -6.41 -7.58 13.84
N ALA A 125 -6.78 -6.56 13.07
CA ALA A 125 -8.18 -6.19 12.84
C ALA A 125 -9.02 -7.30 12.19
N VAL A 126 -8.38 -8.26 11.50
CA VAL A 126 -9.07 -9.33 10.74
C VAL A 126 -8.67 -10.73 11.16
N GLN A 127 -8.02 -10.86 12.29
CA GLN A 127 -7.54 -12.16 12.75
C GLN A 127 -8.65 -13.23 12.77
N GLY A 128 -8.43 -14.32 12.03
CA GLY A 128 -9.36 -15.45 11.98
C GLY A 128 -10.61 -15.23 11.11
N ARG A 129 -10.71 -14.10 10.39
CA ARG A 129 -11.83 -13.80 9.50
C ARG A 129 -11.48 -14.12 8.05
N PRO A 130 -12.21 -15.03 7.37
CA PRO A 130 -12.03 -15.24 5.94
C PRO A 130 -12.40 -13.99 5.14
N CYS A 131 -11.42 -13.41 4.46
CA CYS A 131 -11.57 -12.17 3.72
C CYS A 131 -11.07 -12.30 2.29
N GLY A 132 -11.50 -11.39 1.42
CA GLY A 132 -11.08 -11.34 0.04
C GLY A 132 -11.09 -9.94 -0.55
N MET A 133 -10.38 -9.80 -1.66
CA MET A 133 -10.42 -8.62 -2.53
C MET A 133 -10.47 -9.06 -3.99
N ALA A 134 -11.17 -8.30 -4.82
CA ALA A 134 -11.20 -8.55 -6.26
C ALA A 134 -11.20 -7.22 -7.05
N ALA A 135 -10.44 -7.18 -8.13
CA ALA A 135 -10.47 -6.08 -9.08
C ALA A 135 -11.59 -6.32 -10.09
N VAL A 136 -12.54 -5.39 -10.17
CA VAL A 136 -13.66 -5.39 -11.14
C VAL A 136 -13.32 -4.43 -12.28
N LEU A 137 -13.33 -4.94 -13.49
CA LEU A 137 -12.97 -4.20 -14.70
C LEU A 137 -14.21 -3.96 -15.58
N GLY A 138 -14.32 -2.75 -16.12
CA GLY A 138 -15.33 -2.39 -17.11
C GLY A 138 -16.72 -2.12 -16.54
N MET A 139 -16.80 -1.77 -15.26
CA MET A 139 -18.02 -1.36 -14.58
C MET A 139 -17.87 0.04 -13.98
N ASP A 140 -18.92 0.84 -13.99
CA ASP A 140 -18.91 2.15 -13.35
C ASP A 140 -19.14 2.04 -11.82
N ARG A 141 -18.86 3.17 -11.13
CA ARG A 141 -18.90 3.23 -9.67
C ARG A 141 -20.29 2.91 -9.09
N ASP A 142 -21.34 3.49 -9.67
CA ASP A 142 -22.67 3.42 -9.05
C ASP A 142 -23.28 2.03 -9.26
N ALA A 143 -23.07 1.44 -10.46
CA ALA A 143 -23.47 0.07 -10.73
C ALA A 143 -22.75 -0.92 -9.80
N LEU A 144 -21.43 -0.75 -9.58
CA LEU A 144 -20.70 -1.65 -8.70
C LEU A 144 -21.08 -1.47 -7.22
N LYS A 145 -21.40 -0.25 -6.77
CA LYS A 145 -21.95 -0.02 -5.43
C LYS A 145 -23.29 -0.72 -5.23
N ALA A 146 -24.16 -0.69 -6.24
CA ALA A 146 -25.44 -1.41 -6.18
C ALA A 146 -25.21 -2.92 -6.05
N VAL A 147 -24.26 -3.48 -6.80
CA VAL A 147 -23.85 -4.89 -6.70
C VAL A 147 -23.34 -5.23 -5.30
N CYS A 148 -22.48 -4.39 -4.71
CA CYS A 148 -22.00 -4.60 -3.34
C CYS A 148 -23.16 -4.56 -2.33
N SER A 149 -24.10 -3.64 -2.51
CA SER A 149 -25.30 -3.56 -1.65
C SER A 149 -26.16 -4.82 -1.77
N GLU A 150 -26.34 -5.36 -2.96
CA GLU A 150 -27.09 -6.61 -3.18
C GLU A 150 -26.39 -7.83 -2.57
N ALA A 151 -25.05 -7.85 -2.56
CA ALA A 151 -24.26 -8.94 -2.00
C ALA A 151 -24.13 -8.86 -0.46
N SER A 152 -24.59 -7.79 0.18
CA SER A 152 -24.34 -7.52 1.62
C SER A 152 -25.02 -8.48 2.59
N ASP A 153 -25.99 -9.28 2.15
CA ASP A 153 -26.60 -10.37 2.93
C ASP A 153 -25.61 -11.53 3.21
N ALA A 154 -24.53 -11.66 2.39
CA ALA A 154 -23.47 -12.64 2.58
C ALA A 154 -22.32 -12.14 3.48
N GLY A 155 -22.36 -10.88 3.94
CA GLY A 155 -21.36 -10.24 4.77
C GLY A 155 -20.97 -8.85 4.26
N VAL A 156 -19.91 -8.29 4.84
CA VAL A 156 -19.39 -6.97 4.41
C VAL A 156 -18.72 -7.10 3.05
N VAL A 157 -19.12 -6.26 2.09
CA VAL A 157 -18.39 -6.05 0.82
C VAL A 157 -18.54 -4.61 0.38
N GLU A 158 -17.42 -3.94 0.09
CA GLU A 158 -17.37 -2.52 -0.21
C GLU A 158 -16.48 -2.23 -1.42
N CYS A 159 -16.79 -1.15 -2.16
CA CYS A 159 -15.89 -0.61 -3.17
C CYS A 159 -14.77 0.16 -2.46
N THR A 160 -13.53 -0.25 -2.63
CA THR A 160 -12.40 0.25 -1.81
C THR A 160 -11.38 1.07 -2.58
N ASN A 161 -10.92 0.62 -3.74
CA ASN A 161 -9.93 1.34 -4.53
C ASN A 161 -10.51 1.75 -5.88
N PHE A 162 -10.59 3.04 -6.13
CA PHE A 162 -11.03 3.62 -7.40
C PHE A 162 -9.79 3.97 -8.23
N ASN A 163 -9.16 2.95 -8.83
CA ASN A 163 -7.83 3.10 -9.44
C ASN A 163 -7.83 3.95 -10.71
N CYS A 164 -8.82 3.72 -11.57
CA CYS A 164 -9.05 4.53 -12.77
C CYS A 164 -10.48 4.29 -13.28
N PRO A 165 -10.96 5.08 -14.26
CA PRO A 165 -12.24 4.80 -14.91
C PRO A 165 -12.34 3.36 -15.38
N GLY A 166 -13.35 2.62 -14.89
CA GLY A 166 -13.57 1.23 -15.22
C GLY A 166 -12.66 0.21 -14.52
N GLN A 167 -11.89 0.61 -13.49
CA GLN A 167 -11.17 -0.32 -12.61
C GLN A 167 -11.40 0.03 -11.15
N ILE A 168 -12.19 -0.76 -10.47
CA ILE A 168 -12.54 -0.58 -9.05
C ILE A 168 -12.27 -1.91 -8.32
N VAL A 169 -11.72 -1.83 -7.11
CA VAL A 169 -11.53 -2.99 -6.24
C VAL A 169 -12.70 -3.08 -5.27
N ILE A 170 -13.22 -4.29 -5.09
CA ILE A 170 -14.12 -4.64 -4.00
C ILE A 170 -13.38 -5.47 -2.96
N SER A 171 -13.74 -5.30 -1.70
CA SER A 171 -13.08 -5.94 -0.57
C SER A 171 -14.08 -6.21 0.55
N GLY A 172 -13.84 -7.26 1.34
CA GLY A 172 -14.73 -7.61 2.43
C GLY A 172 -14.59 -9.05 2.90
N ASP A 173 -15.69 -9.60 3.42
CA ASP A 173 -15.82 -11.03 3.72
C ASP A 173 -15.70 -11.85 2.45
N ALA A 174 -14.99 -12.98 2.49
CA ALA A 174 -14.73 -13.79 1.31
C ALA A 174 -16.04 -14.18 0.57
N ALA A 175 -17.04 -14.66 1.30
CA ALA A 175 -18.33 -15.06 0.70
C ALA A 175 -19.06 -13.87 0.05
N ALA A 176 -19.00 -12.68 0.65
CA ALA A 176 -19.64 -11.49 0.10
C ALA A 176 -18.89 -10.96 -1.13
N VAL A 177 -17.55 -11.01 -1.13
CA VAL A 177 -16.72 -10.64 -2.28
C VAL A 177 -16.97 -11.60 -3.45
N ASP A 178 -17.06 -12.92 -3.20
CA ASP A 178 -17.35 -13.91 -4.23
C ASP A 178 -18.73 -13.66 -4.83
N LYS A 179 -19.76 -13.48 -3.99
CA LYS A 179 -21.12 -13.16 -4.44
C LYS A 179 -21.17 -11.86 -5.25
N ALA A 180 -20.54 -10.79 -4.75
CA ALA A 180 -20.46 -9.52 -5.48
C ALA A 180 -19.73 -9.68 -6.83
N GLY A 181 -18.70 -10.52 -6.88
CA GLY A 181 -17.99 -10.84 -8.12
C GLY A 181 -18.86 -11.54 -9.17
N GLU A 182 -19.73 -12.47 -8.74
CA GLU A 182 -20.70 -13.14 -9.61
C GLU A 182 -21.76 -12.17 -10.12
N LEU A 183 -22.34 -11.37 -9.22
CA LEU A 183 -23.31 -10.34 -9.57
C LEU A 183 -22.73 -9.29 -10.52
N ALA A 184 -21.50 -8.85 -10.29
CA ALA A 184 -20.81 -7.91 -11.17
C ALA A 184 -20.64 -8.47 -12.59
N LYS A 185 -20.26 -9.76 -12.72
CA LYS A 185 -20.17 -10.43 -14.04
C LYS A 185 -21.54 -10.48 -14.72
N ALA A 186 -22.59 -10.85 -13.98
CA ALA A 186 -23.97 -10.90 -14.51
C ALA A 186 -24.48 -9.51 -14.93
N ALA A 187 -24.03 -8.45 -14.22
CA ALA A 187 -24.36 -7.05 -14.53
C ALA A 187 -23.45 -6.42 -15.60
N GLY A 188 -22.57 -7.21 -16.26
CA GLY A 188 -21.78 -6.76 -17.42
C GLY A 188 -20.35 -6.31 -17.12
N ALA A 189 -19.79 -6.59 -15.95
CA ALA A 189 -18.37 -6.41 -15.70
C ALA A 189 -17.55 -7.25 -16.69
N LYS A 190 -16.54 -6.64 -17.32
CA LYS A 190 -15.68 -7.32 -18.30
C LYS A 190 -14.82 -8.42 -17.66
N ARG A 191 -14.35 -8.19 -16.45
CA ARG A 191 -13.55 -9.14 -15.66
C ARG A 191 -13.71 -8.88 -14.17
N VAL A 192 -13.63 -9.94 -13.39
CA VAL A 192 -13.46 -9.91 -11.94
C VAL A 192 -12.25 -10.77 -11.60
N LEU A 193 -11.20 -10.15 -11.08
CA LEU A 193 -9.91 -10.77 -10.83
C LEU A 193 -9.66 -10.81 -9.32
N PRO A 194 -9.66 -12.00 -8.69
CA PRO A 194 -9.26 -12.12 -7.28
C PRO A 194 -7.84 -11.61 -7.05
N LEU A 195 -7.64 -10.90 -5.95
CA LEU A 195 -6.33 -10.39 -5.55
C LEU A 195 -5.74 -11.28 -4.45
N LYS A 196 -4.45 -11.57 -4.53
CA LYS A 196 -3.72 -12.28 -3.49
C LYS A 196 -3.35 -11.32 -2.37
N VAL A 197 -4.24 -11.16 -1.40
CA VAL A 197 -4.08 -10.24 -0.27
C VAL A 197 -4.44 -10.93 1.04
N SER A 198 -3.89 -10.45 2.14
CA SER A 198 -4.06 -11.01 3.48
C SER A 198 -5.21 -10.41 4.29
N GLY A 199 -6.02 -9.51 3.71
CA GLY A 199 -7.12 -8.88 4.44
C GLY A 199 -8.06 -8.05 3.58
N PRO A 200 -9.23 -7.63 4.13
CA PRO A 200 -10.26 -6.85 3.49
C PRO A 200 -9.93 -5.35 3.56
N PHE A 201 -8.79 -4.98 2.95
CA PHE A 201 -8.25 -3.64 3.10
C PHE A 201 -9.18 -2.55 2.60
N HIS A 202 -9.17 -1.41 3.27
CA HIS A 202 -9.96 -0.22 2.97
C HIS A 202 -11.48 -0.38 3.14
N THR A 203 -11.92 -1.39 3.92
CA THR A 203 -13.34 -1.56 4.31
C THR A 203 -13.58 -1.06 5.74
N SER A 204 -14.86 -1.00 6.13
CA SER A 204 -15.29 -0.78 7.51
C SER A 204 -14.69 -1.79 8.51
N LEU A 205 -14.32 -2.98 8.05
CA LEU A 205 -13.63 -4.00 8.86
C LEU A 205 -12.23 -3.57 9.33
N MET A 206 -11.65 -2.54 8.70
CA MET A 206 -10.37 -1.94 9.10
C MET A 206 -10.52 -0.82 10.13
N ALA A 207 -11.73 -0.49 10.61
CA ALA A 207 -11.95 0.56 11.59
C ALA A 207 -11.05 0.42 12.83
N PRO A 208 -10.88 -0.79 13.45
CA PRO A 208 -9.98 -0.94 14.59
C PRO A 208 -8.52 -0.56 14.29
N ALA A 209 -8.03 -0.89 13.10
CA ALA A 209 -6.69 -0.49 12.66
C ALA A 209 -6.59 1.04 12.48
N GLY A 210 -7.64 1.68 11.97
CA GLY A 210 -7.73 3.13 11.85
C GLY A 210 -7.69 3.84 13.21
N GLU A 211 -8.42 3.33 14.21
CA GLU A 211 -8.42 3.84 15.58
C GLU A 211 -7.04 3.70 16.24
N ALA A 212 -6.42 2.53 16.10
CA ALA A 212 -5.06 2.30 16.61
C ALA A 212 -4.03 3.24 15.96
N LEU A 213 -4.14 3.48 14.65
CA LEU A 213 -3.28 4.43 13.92
C LEU A 213 -3.52 5.87 14.37
N ALA A 214 -4.77 6.29 14.56
CA ALA A 214 -5.10 7.61 15.06
C ALA A 214 -4.44 7.89 16.43
N GLU A 215 -4.43 6.91 17.33
CA GLU A 215 -3.73 7.02 18.61
C GLU A 215 -2.21 7.05 18.41
N LYS A 216 -1.68 6.20 17.54
CA LYS A 216 -0.24 6.17 17.23
C LYS A 216 0.25 7.51 16.71
N PHE A 217 -0.49 8.16 15.84
CA PHE A 217 -0.14 9.47 15.26
C PHE A 217 -0.02 10.57 16.31
N ARG A 218 -0.70 10.50 17.45
CA ARG A 218 -0.56 11.48 18.54
C ARG A 218 0.86 11.55 19.12
N SER A 219 1.60 10.46 18.99
CA SER A 219 2.99 10.36 19.48
C SER A 219 4.04 10.63 18.40
N VAL A 220 3.64 10.99 17.19
CA VAL A 220 4.54 11.22 16.05
C VAL A 220 4.73 12.71 15.83
N ALA A 221 5.98 13.14 15.72
CA ALA A 221 6.29 14.48 15.27
C ALA A 221 6.18 14.57 13.75
N PHE A 222 5.37 15.53 13.29
CA PHE A 222 5.22 15.82 11.87
C PHE A 222 6.15 16.98 11.48
N GLY A 223 6.91 16.80 10.41
CA GLY A 223 7.67 17.86 9.76
C GLY A 223 6.80 18.67 8.80
N GLU A 224 7.33 19.78 8.35
CA GLU A 224 6.73 20.58 7.26
C GLU A 224 7.00 19.94 5.90
N MET A 225 6.02 20.00 5.00
CA MET A 225 6.22 19.56 3.62
C MET A 225 7.16 20.51 2.88
N SER A 226 8.12 19.94 2.16
CA SER A 226 9.15 20.69 1.42
C SER A 226 8.73 21.08 0.01
N PHE A 227 7.61 20.58 -0.49
CA PHE A 227 7.00 20.92 -1.79
C PHE A 227 5.50 20.60 -1.78
#